data_927980110b9c9ed20391f4fd8badedc0
#
_entry.id   927980110b9c9ed20391f4fd8badedc0
#
_cell.length_a   1.000
_cell.length_b   1.000
_cell.length_c   1.000
_cell.angle_alpha   90.00
_cell.angle_beta   90.00
_cell.angle_gamma   90.00
#
_symmetry.space_group_name_H-M   'P 1'
#
loop_
_entity.id
_entity.type
_entity.pdbx_description
1 polymer ?
#
loop_
_entity_poly.entity_id
_entity_poly.type
_entity_poly.pdbx_seq_one_letter_code
_entity_poly.pdbx_strand_id
1 'polypeptide(L)'
;GEDLFVEKHRVEELHEPATVYNFQVEDYHTYFVGESAVWVHNSECKVSTSRRDHILEGEGPNDPGHGPNRGFGNSAFPDTWTDDYAIKAVEDVANSPNSTWRQSTGPGGGRNAPVTIGGPDANAPLTTRNGRPVRFIVEGRNHGLDVRVIVEPGGEGIVTGFPINR
;
A
#
# COMPACT_ATOMS: atom_id res chain seq x y z
N GLY A 1 4.97 5.97 -23.32
CA GLY A 1 5.72 6.97 -22.57
C GLY A 1 7.20 6.63 -22.67
N GLU A 2 8.04 7.61 -22.66
CA GLU A 2 9.48 7.40 -22.59
C GLU A 2 9.85 7.14 -21.14
N ASP A 3 10.73 6.17 -20.92
CA ASP A 3 11.29 5.92 -19.60
C ASP A 3 12.29 7.02 -19.27
N LEU A 4 12.11 7.68 -18.14
CA LEU A 4 13.03 8.68 -17.63
C LEU A 4 14.00 8.04 -16.65
N PHE A 5 15.28 8.26 -16.85
CA PHE A 5 16.34 7.79 -15.97
C PHE A 5 16.95 8.96 -15.19
N VAL A 6 17.28 8.71 -13.93
CA VAL A 6 18.05 9.67 -13.14
C VAL A 6 19.52 9.56 -13.57
N GLU A 7 19.96 10.46 -14.40
CA GLU A 7 21.34 10.47 -14.91
C GLU A 7 22.34 10.89 -13.82
N LYS A 8 21.91 11.75 -12.91
CA LYS A 8 22.77 12.28 -11.85
C LYS A 8 21.93 12.69 -10.64
N HIS A 9 22.38 12.32 -9.46
CA HIS A 9 21.87 12.86 -8.20
C HIS A 9 23.00 13.49 -7.40
N ARG A 10 22.68 14.51 -6.60
CA ARG A 10 23.58 15.18 -5.68
C ARG A 10 22.90 15.30 -4.32
N VAL A 11 23.63 14.94 -3.29
CA VAL A 11 23.23 15.21 -1.91
C VAL A 11 23.87 16.53 -1.51
N GLU A 12 23.05 17.48 -1.07
CA GLU A 12 23.49 18.72 -0.46
C GLU A 12 23.17 18.75 1.01
N GLU A 13 24.15 19.07 1.84
CA GLU A 13 23.94 19.36 3.24
C GLU A 13 23.50 20.82 3.38
N LEU A 14 22.27 21.02 3.84
CA LEU A 14 21.72 22.35 4.02
C LEU A 14 22.13 22.88 5.39
N HIS A 15 22.73 24.06 5.44
CA HIS A 15 23.10 24.73 6.68
C HIS A 15 21.89 25.33 7.40
N GLU A 16 20.76 25.50 6.71
CA GLU A 16 19.49 25.98 7.27
C GLU A 16 18.36 25.02 6.83
N PRO A 17 17.32 24.84 7.69
CA PRO A 17 16.17 24.02 7.33
C PRO A 17 15.46 24.59 6.10
N ALA A 18 15.23 23.74 5.09
CA ALA A 18 14.39 24.10 3.96
C ALA A 18 12.97 23.57 4.17
N THR A 19 11.98 24.43 3.89
CA THR A 19 10.58 23.99 3.89
C THR A 19 10.33 23.16 2.62
N VAL A 20 9.96 21.91 2.79
CA VAL A 20 9.51 21.05 1.72
C VAL A 20 8.00 20.87 1.78
N TYR A 21 7.35 20.97 0.63
CA TYR A 21 5.91 20.76 0.52
C TYR A 21 5.67 19.38 -0.06
N ASN A 22 4.81 18.63 0.60
CA ASN A 22 4.32 17.36 0.11
C ASN A 22 2.84 17.55 -0.26
N PHE A 23 2.48 17.23 -1.50
CA PHE A 23 1.11 17.32 -1.97
C PHE A 23 0.44 15.95 -1.85
N GLN A 24 -0.67 15.90 -1.13
CA GLN A 24 -1.57 14.76 -1.16
C GLN A 24 -2.78 15.14 -2.03
N VAL A 25 -2.98 14.40 -3.10
CA VAL A 25 -4.20 14.50 -3.90
C VAL A 25 -5.20 13.53 -3.30
N GLU A 26 -6.38 14.02 -2.96
CA GLU A 26 -7.46 13.22 -2.38
C GLU A 26 -7.76 12.03 -3.29
N ASP A 27 -7.76 10.82 -2.74
CA ASP A 27 -7.93 9.52 -3.40
C ASP A 27 -6.84 9.12 -4.43
N TYR A 28 -5.84 9.97 -4.70
CA TYR A 28 -4.73 9.65 -5.60
C TYR A 28 -3.40 9.94 -4.91
N HIS A 29 -2.57 8.90 -4.75
CA HIS A 29 -1.24 9.03 -4.14
C HIS A 29 -0.13 9.33 -5.15
N THR A 30 -0.51 9.65 -6.38
CA THR A 30 0.39 9.88 -7.49
C THR A 30 0.04 11.19 -8.19
N TYR A 31 1.04 11.92 -8.64
CA TYR A 31 0.86 13.16 -9.40
C TYR A 31 2.04 13.39 -10.34
N PHE A 32 1.84 14.26 -11.30
CA PHE A 32 2.89 14.65 -12.22
C PHE A 32 3.57 15.94 -11.75
N VAL A 33 4.89 16.00 -11.82
CA VAL A 33 5.67 17.18 -11.46
C VAL A 33 6.52 17.66 -12.62
N GLY A 34 6.71 18.99 -12.68
CA GLY A 34 7.53 19.69 -13.65
C GLY A 34 6.94 19.69 -15.06
N GLU A 35 7.64 20.39 -15.96
CA GLU A 35 7.24 20.52 -17.37
C GLU A 35 7.32 19.18 -18.12
N SER A 36 8.18 18.27 -17.67
CA SER A 36 8.34 16.91 -18.25
C SER A 36 7.29 15.93 -17.75
N ALA A 37 6.31 16.37 -16.93
CA ALA A 37 5.27 15.53 -16.37
C ALA A 37 5.81 14.23 -15.72
N VAL A 38 6.85 14.37 -14.89
CA VAL A 38 7.43 13.24 -14.17
C VAL A 38 6.40 12.72 -13.17
N TRP A 39 6.06 11.45 -13.30
CA TRP A 39 5.14 10.80 -12.40
C TRP A 39 5.84 10.49 -11.08
N VAL A 40 5.32 11.03 -9.99
CA VAL A 40 5.83 10.78 -8.63
C VAL A 40 4.74 10.14 -7.79
N HIS A 41 5.16 9.21 -6.96
CA HIS A 41 4.30 8.52 -6.00
C HIS A 41 4.59 9.08 -4.61
N ASN A 42 3.57 9.56 -3.92
CA ASN A 42 3.72 9.90 -2.52
C ASN A 42 3.80 8.59 -1.72
N SER A 43 4.85 8.41 -0.96
CA SER A 43 5.22 7.14 -0.32
C SER A 43 4.27 6.67 0.79
N GLU A 44 3.29 7.46 1.20
CA GLU A 44 2.32 7.05 2.21
C GLU A 44 1.05 6.47 1.57
N CYS A 45 0.90 5.15 1.64
CA CYS A 45 -0.37 4.50 1.34
C CYS A 45 -1.35 4.77 2.49
N LYS A 46 -2.47 5.42 2.18
CA LYS A 46 -3.58 5.61 3.13
C LYS A 46 -4.78 4.74 2.74
N VAL A 47 -5.56 4.39 3.74
CA VAL A 47 -6.84 3.72 3.54
C VAL A 47 -7.89 4.77 3.24
N SER A 48 -8.52 4.72 2.05
CA SER A 48 -9.65 5.60 1.72
C SER A 48 -10.87 5.29 2.59
N THR A 49 -11.81 6.24 2.69
CA THR A 49 -13.03 6.05 3.50
C THR A 49 -13.81 4.81 3.06
N SER A 50 -13.97 4.59 1.75
CA SER A 50 -14.68 3.44 1.22
C SER A 50 -13.96 2.12 1.53
N ARG A 51 -12.63 2.12 1.49
CA ARG A 51 -11.84 0.94 1.83
C ARG A 51 -11.78 0.68 3.32
N ARG A 52 -11.89 1.72 4.14
CA ARG A 52 -12.03 1.58 5.58
C ARG A 52 -13.27 0.74 5.93
N ASP A 53 -14.41 1.10 5.35
CA ASP A 53 -15.66 0.37 5.60
C ASP A 53 -15.55 -1.08 5.10
N HIS A 54 -14.98 -1.30 3.91
CA HIS A 54 -14.72 -2.65 3.40
C HIS A 54 -13.81 -3.47 4.32
N ILE A 55 -12.70 -2.90 4.81
CA ILE A 55 -11.78 -3.59 5.71
C ILE A 55 -12.45 -3.93 7.04
N LEU A 56 -13.18 -3.01 7.62
CA LEU A 56 -13.75 -3.18 8.96
C LEU A 56 -15.04 -4.00 8.96
N GLU A 57 -15.97 -3.68 8.04
CA GLU A 57 -17.33 -4.24 8.02
C GLU A 57 -17.51 -5.36 7.00
N GLY A 58 -16.68 -5.36 5.93
CA GLY A 58 -16.86 -6.28 4.80
C GLY A 58 -18.00 -5.89 3.87
N GLU A 59 -18.41 -6.82 3.01
CA GLU A 59 -19.45 -6.59 2.00
C GLU A 59 -20.77 -7.34 2.30
N GLY A 60 -20.91 -7.89 3.50
CA GLY A 60 -22.16 -8.52 3.92
C GLY A 60 -21.99 -9.81 4.71
N PRO A 61 -23.08 -10.57 4.93
CA PRO A 61 -23.09 -11.70 5.85
C PRO A 61 -22.14 -12.85 5.48
N ASN A 62 -21.80 -12.98 4.18
CA ASN A 62 -20.91 -14.01 3.68
C ASN A 62 -19.48 -13.51 3.45
N ASP A 63 -19.26 -12.22 3.61
CA ASP A 63 -17.97 -11.56 3.49
C ASP A 63 -17.85 -10.51 4.60
N PRO A 64 -17.73 -10.97 5.85
CA PRO A 64 -17.56 -10.06 6.99
C PRO A 64 -16.19 -9.42 6.92
N GLY A 65 -16.10 -8.17 7.37
CA GLY A 65 -14.84 -7.46 7.44
C GLY A 65 -13.82 -8.10 8.38
N HIS A 66 -12.75 -7.40 8.57
CA HIS A 66 -11.64 -7.81 9.43
C HIS A 66 -11.56 -6.96 10.71
N GLY A 67 -12.52 -6.06 10.93
CA GLY A 67 -12.56 -5.18 12.08
C GLY A 67 -12.63 -5.93 13.41
N PRO A 68 -12.22 -5.28 14.52
CA PRO A 68 -12.38 -5.84 15.85
C PRO A 68 -13.83 -6.23 16.14
N ASN A 69 -14.06 -7.41 16.71
CA ASN A 69 -15.39 -7.97 17.03
C ASN A 69 -16.33 -8.23 15.83
N ARG A 70 -15.83 -8.19 14.58
CA ARG A 70 -16.66 -8.33 13.38
C ARG A 70 -16.24 -9.46 12.46
N GLY A 71 -14.94 -9.75 12.39
CA GLY A 71 -14.40 -10.74 11.48
C GLY A 71 -14.56 -12.19 11.94
N PHE A 72 -14.34 -13.12 11.04
CA PHE A 72 -14.31 -14.54 11.34
C PHE A 72 -12.90 -15.03 11.69
N GLY A 73 -12.79 -15.64 12.86
CA GLY A 73 -11.61 -16.42 13.22
C GLY A 73 -10.30 -15.62 13.14
N ASN A 74 -9.30 -16.22 12.50
CA ASN A 74 -7.93 -15.69 12.47
C ASN A 74 -7.70 -14.49 11.54
N SER A 75 -8.72 -14.08 10.80
CA SER A 75 -8.60 -12.92 9.88
C SER A 75 -9.15 -11.62 10.45
N ALA A 76 -9.69 -11.61 11.68
CA ALA A 76 -10.13 -10.40 12.35
C ALA A 76 -9.03 -9.80 13.22
N PHE A 77 -8.97 -8.49 13.28
CA PHE A 77 -8.11 -7.78 14.24
C PHE A 77 -8.55 -8.07 15.68
N PRO A 78 -7.64 -7.97 16.67
CA PRO A 78 -7.95 -8.26 18.07
C PRO A 78 -9.12 -7.42 18.59
N ASP A 79 -10.03 -8.06 19.34
CA ASP A 79 -11.22 -7.41 19.90
C ASP A 79 -10.91 -6.26 20.88
N THR A 80 -9.67 -6.22 21.38
CA THR A 80 -9.16 -5.14 22.23
C THR A 80 -8.70 -3.91 21.47
N TRP A 81 -8.63 -3.99 20.13
CA TRP A 81 -8.25 -2.87 19.29
C TRP A 81 -9.46 -2.01 18.96
N THR A 82 -9.19 -0.72 18.67
CA THR A 82 -10.18 0.16 18.03
C THR A 82 -10.09 0.02 16.52
N ASP A 83 -11.13 0.44 15.82
CA ASP A 83 -11.16 0.51 14.36
C ASP A 83 -10.00 1.34 13.80
N ASP A 84 -9.75 2.51 14.41
CA ASP A 84 -8.66 3.39 13.99
C ASP A 84 -7.29 2.73 14.17
N TYR A 85 -7.13 1.95 15.24
CA TYR A 85 -5.89 1.25 15.48
C TYR A 85 -5.67 0.10 14.48
N ALA A 86 -6.73 -0.62 14.11
CA ALA A 86 -6.68 -1.64 13.09
C ALA A 86 -6.32 -1.06 11.71
N ILE A 87 -6.96 0.04 11.32
CA ILE A 87 -6.66 0.74 10.06
C ILE A 87 -5.22 1.28 10.05
N LYS A 88 -4.79 1.88 11.16
CA LYS A 88 -3.41 2.35 11.26
C LYS A 88 -2.39 1.22 11.12
N ALA A 89 -2.66 0.05 11.69
CA ALA A 89 -1.78 -1.12 11.53
C ALA A 89 -1.67 -1.58 10.06
N VAL A 90 -2.77 -1.52 9.31
CA VAL A 90 -2.78 -1.78 7.86
C VAL A 90 -1.91 -0.75 7.12
N GLU A 91 -2.09 0.54 7.40
CA GLU A 91 -1.30 1.62 6.80
C GLU A 91 0.19 1.50 7.15
N ASP A 92 0.50 1.24 8.42
CA ASP A 92 1.88 1.10 8.90
C ASP A 92 2.61 -0.06 8.20
N VAL A 93 1.94 -1.19 7.97
CA VAL A 93 2.52 -2.31 7.23
C VAL A 93 2.68 -1.98 5.75
N ALA A 94 1.71 -1.33 5.12
CA ALA A 94 1.82 -0.91 3.73
C ALA A 94 2.98 0.06 3.48
N ASN A 95 3.29 0.91 4.47
CA ASN A 95 4.33 1.95 4.37
C ASN A 95 5.67 1.56 5.02
N SER A 96 5.76 0.39 5.63
CA SER A 96 6.97 -0.03 6.34
C SER A 96 8.11 -0.35 5.37
N PRO A 97 9.31 0.22 5.57
CA PRO A 97 10.49 -0.13 4.78
C PRO A 97 10.97 -1.58 5.03
N ASN A 98 10.43 -2.26 6.03
CA ASN A 98 10.75 -3.65 6.37
C ASN A 98 9.71 -4.64 5.88
N SER A 99 8.58 -4.19 5.33
CA SER A 99 7.55 -5.07 4.79
C SER A 99 8.02 -5.73 3.50
N THR A 100 7.61 -6.98 3.32
CA THR A 100 7.86 -7.72 2.08
C THR A 100 6.76 -7.45 1.08
N TRP A 101 7.14 -7.34 -0.19
CA TRP A 101 6.25 -7.09 -1.31
C TRP A 101 6.33 -8.20 -2.32
N ARG A 102 5.21 -8.66 -2.85
CA ARG A 102 5.14 -9.65 -3.91
C ARG A 102 3.97 -9.34 -4.84
N GLN A 103 4.26 -9.22 -6.13
CA GLN A 103 3.22 -9.03 -7.12
C GLN A 103 2.29 -10.25 -7.16
N SER A 104 0.98 -10.04 -7.03
CA SER A 104 -0.02 -11.11 -7.02
C SER A 104 -0.78 -11.25 -8.34
N THR A 105 -1.00 -10.16 -9.07
CA THR A 105 -1.74 -10.14 -10.34
C THR A 105 -0.95 -9.48 -11.45
N GLY A 106 -1.42 -9.62 -12.69
CA GLY A 106 -0.76 -9.05 -13.86
C GLY A 106 0.45 -9.83 -14.36
N PRO A 107 1.11 -9.34 -15.42
CA PRO A 107 2.28 -10.01 -16.01
C PRO A 107 3.42 -10.12 -15.00
N GLY A 108 3.96 -11.31 -14.80
CA GLY A 108 5.01 -11.60 -13.81
C GLY A 108 4.49 -11.81 -12.39
N GLY A 109 3.19 -11.64 -12.15
CA GLY A 109 2.56 -11.87 -10.84
C GLY A 109 2.32 -13.34 -10.53
N GLY A 110 1.95 -13.59 -9.27
CA GLY A 110 1.55 -14.90 -8.77
C GLY A 110 2.47 -15.47 -7.71
N ARG A 111 2.33 -16.78 -7.47
CA ARG A 111 3.00 -17.46 -6.36
C ARG A 111 4.54 -17.42 -6.45
N ASN A 112 5.08 -17.41 -7.66
CA ASN A 112 6.52 -17.41 -7.92
C ASN A 112 7.09 -16.02 -8.26
N ALA A 113 6.29 -14.96 -8.11
CA ALA A 113 6.80 -13.60 -8.30
C ALA A 113 7.91 -13.28 -7.29
N PRO A 114 8.91 -12.50 -7.68
CA PRO A 114 9.97 -12.06 -6.76
C PRO A 114 9.40 -11.39 -5.52
N VAL A 115 10.07 -11.58 -4.39
CA VAL A 115 9.79 -10.88 -3.15
C VAL A 115 10.81 -9.77 -2.99
N THR A 116 10.33 -8.55 -2.78
CA THR A 116 11.14 -7.36 -2.50
C THR A 116 10.87 -6.84 -1.09
N ILE A 117 11.66 -5.91 -0.60
CA ILE A 117 11.51 -5.32 0.74
C ILE A 117 11.32 -3.81 0.59
N GLY A 118 10.38 -3.25 1.33
CA GLY A 118 10.12 -1.81 1.43
C GLY A 118 9.38 -1.20 0.23
N GLY A 119 9.07 -1.99 -0.79
CA GLY A 119 8.34 -1.53 -1.97
C GLY A 119 8.25 -2.58 -3.05
N PRO A 120 7.45 -2.35 -4.11
CA PRO A 120 7.37 -3.25 -5.24
C PRO A 120 8.70 -3.30 -6.02
N ASP A 121 8.91 -4.38 -6.78
CA ASP A 121 10.01 -4.43 -7.75
C ASP A 121 9.91 -3.23 -8.70
N ALA A 122 11.01 -2.49 -8.85
CA ALA A 122 11.07 -1.30 -9.70
C ALA A 122 10.71 -1.57 -11.19
N ASN A 123 10.87 -2.82 -11.62
CA ASN A 123 10.53 -3.26 -12.98
C ASN A 123 9.12 -3.88 -13.07
N ALA A 124 8.41 -4.04 -11.95
CA ALA A 124 7.06 -4.60 -11.97
C ALA A 124 6.09 -3.61 -12.61
N PRO A 125 5.23 -4.05 -13.54
CA PRO A 125 4.22 -3.18 -14.10
C PRO A 125 3.21 -2.80 -13.02
N LEU A 126 2.84 -1.52 -12.92
CA LEU A 126 1.78 -1.05 -12.01
C LEU A 126 0.39 -1.23 -12.61
N THR A 127 0.30 -1.36 -13.94
CA THR A 127 -0.95 -1.62 -14.66
C THR A 127 -0.77 -2.73 -15.68
N THR A 128 -1.85 -3.43 -15.97
CA THR A 128 -1.91 -4.40 -17.07
C THR A 128 -2.01 -3.68 -18.42
N ARG A 129 -1.83 -4.41 -19.53
CA ARG A 129 -2.04 -3.86 -20.90
C ARG A 129 -3.42 -3.24 -21.11
N ASN A 130 -4.43 -3.68 -20.35
CA ASN A 130 -5.80 -3.18 -20.41
C ASN A 130 -6.05 -2.04 -19.40
N GLY A 131 -5.01 -1.44 -18.82
CA GLY A 131 -5.11 -0.35 -17.86
C GLY A 131 -5.63 -0.74 -16.46
N ARG A 132 -5.79 -2.04 -16.17
CA ARG A 132 -6.21 -2.47 -14.84
C ARG A 132 -5.03 -2.41 -13.87
N PRO A 133 -5.23 -1.94 -12.64
CA PRO A 133 -4.18 -1.94 -11.62
C PRO A 133 -3.63 -3.34 -11.36
N VAL A 134 -2.34 -3.41 -11.09
CA VAL A 134 -1.67 -4.62 -10.64
C VAL A 134 -1.67 -4.63 -9.12
N ARG A 135 -2.03 -5.78 -8.54
CA ARG A 135 -2.07 -5.98 -7.08
C ARG A 135 -0.76 -6.54 -6.57
N PHE A 136 -0.39 -6.06 -5.40
CA PHE A 136 0.71 -6.58 -4.61
C PHE A 136 0.19 -7.08 -3.27
N ILE A 137 0.79 -8.18 -2.79
CA ILE A 137 0.65 -8.64 -1.41
C ILE A 137 1.80 -8.01 -0.65
N VAL A 138 1.47 -7.29 0.40
CA VAL A 138 2.42 -6.69 1.34
C VAL A 138 2.25 -7.35 2.68
N GLU A 139 3.34 -7.86 3.25
CA GLU A 139 3.31 -8.54 4.55
C GLU A 139 4.35 -7.91 5.47
N GLY A 140 3.93 -7.67 6.68
CA GLY A 140 4.76 -7.11 7.73
C GLY A 140 4.20 -7.38 9.11
N ARG A 141 4.98 -7.01 10.13
CA ARG A 141 4.59 -7.19 11.53
C ARG A 141 4.32 -5.83 12.18
N ASN A 142 3.16 -5.72 12.81
CA ASN A 142 2.77 -4.52 13.54
C ASN A 142 2.20 -4.93 14.89
N HIS A 143 2.72 -4.34 15.99
CA HIS A 143 2.32 -4.63 17.36
C HIS A 143 2.24 -6.13 17.72
N GLY A 144 3.18 -6.92 17.21
CA GLY A 144 3.25 -8.35 17.48
C GLY A 144 2.34 -9.22 16.60
N LEU A 145 1.56 -8.60 15.70
CA LEU A 145 0.63 -9.27 14.80
C LEU A 145 1.19 -9.25 13.38
N ASP A 146 1.15 -10.37 12.68
CA ASP A 146 1.50 -10.43 11.27
C ASP A 146 0.28 -10.00 10.44
N VAL A 147 0.47 -8.98 9.61
CA VAL A 147 -0.59 -8.36 8.81
C VAL A 147 -0.27 -8.48 7.33
N ARG A 148 -1.27 -8.85 6.56
CA ARG A 148 -1.23 -8.83 5.09
C ARG A 148 -2.09 -7.68 4.59
N VAL A 149 -1.53 -6.93 3.65
CA VAL A 149 -2.21 -5.82 2.97
C VAL A 149 -2.19 -6.10 1.47
N ILE A 150 -3.30 -5.85 0.81
CA ILE A 150 -3.39 -5.86 -0.65
C ILE A 150 -3.33 -4.42 -1.12
N VAL A 151 -2.36 -4.14 -1.98
CA VAL A 151 -2.08 -2.78 -2.46
C VAL A 151 -2.12 -2.74 -3.99
N GLU A 152 -2.72 -1.72 -4.54
CA GLU A 152 -2.72 -1.35 -5.96
C GLU A 152 -1.99 -0.01 -6.15
N PRO A 153 -0.65 0.03 -6.28
CA PRO A 153 0.07 1.29 -6.39
C PRO A 153 -0.31 2.14 -7.60
N GLY A 154 -0.77 1.50 -8.68
CA GLY A 154 -1.30 2.17 -9.88
C GLY A 154 -2.82 2.28 -9.90
N GLY A 155 -3.49 2.16 -8.75
CA GLY A 155 -4.96 2.18 -8.61
C GLY A 155 -5.40 2.84 -7.31
N GLU A 156 -6.21 2.14 -6.54
CA GLU A 156 -6.85 2.67 -5.32
C GLU A 156 -5.93 2.74 -4.08
N GLY A 157 -4.66 2.36 -4.21
CA GLY A 157 -3.78 2.26 -3.06
C GLY A 157 -4.08 1.00 -2.23
N ILE A 158 -4.42 1.14 -0.95
CA ILE A 158 -4.78 0.01 -0.09
C ILE A 158 -6.18 -0.47 -0.44
N VAL A 159 -6.28 -1.73 -0.88
CA VAL A 159 -7.55 -2.39 -1.23
C VAL A 159 -8.17 -3.06 0.00
N THR A 160 -7.37 -3.83 0.74
CA THR A 160 -7.78 -4.50 1.99
C THR A 160 -6.57 -4.84 2.85
N GLY A 161 -6.80 -5.14 4.13
CA GLY A 161 -5.76 -5.56 5.04
C GLY A 161 -6.33 -6.36 6.22
N PHE A 162 -5.60 -7.41 6.63
CA PHE A 162 -6.06 -8.34 7.68
C PHE A 162 -4.88 -9.07 8.33
N PRO A 163 -5.05 -9.55 9.58
CA PRO A 163 -4.07 -10.41 10.23
C PRO A 163 -4.02 -11.79 9.60
N ILE A 164 -2.84 -12.40 9.54
CA ILE A 164 -2.63 -13.72 8.92
C ILE A 164 -2.23 -14.83 9.89
N ASN A 165 -1.71 -14.48 11.05
CA ASN A 165 -1.33 -15.44 12.09
C ASN A 165 -1.80 -14.89 13.46
N ARG A 166 -2.86 -15.43 13.95
CA ARG A 166 -3.42 -15.10 15.26
C ARG A 166 -3.20 -16.22 16.23
#